data_133dd95b1cdfe40e0006f4dff2c69f1f
#
_entry.id   133dd95b1cdfe40e0006f4dff2c69f1f
#
_cell.length_a   1.000
_cell.length_b   1.000
_cell.length_c   1.000
_cell.angle_alpha   90.00
_cell.angle_beta   90.00
_cell.angle_gamma   90.00
#
_symmetry.space_group_name_H-M   'P 1'
#
loop_
_entity.id
_entity.type
_entity.pdbx_description
1 polymer ?
#
loop_
_entity_poly.entity_id
_entity_poly.type
_entity_poly.pdbx_seq_one_letter_code
_entity_poly.pdbx_strand_id
1 'polypeptide(L)'
;VRLADPRRLLGRNALLPSPSGGGGGTAVVGVTMELLFDDGEGPAELDSCETRLRAELSALGASVGLPTVGLVVRRHKTGATVGLPAAIDTLRTAIDVLEWAGVLAGAAPTAPVPPVDAAALAQRLQAERNPTLVTLLEEAARRDVPALLYDDGISLGHGEKSRTWSTGVVPDVGAVPWGELGHVPIALVTGTNGKTTTTRYLAGMMRAAGVVVGATSTDGVVIGAEQKESGDWSGPGGARAVLRDPRVQMAALETARGGLLRRGLAVDGAGVAVVTNVSDDHLGDYGVHDIAAMADVKMLIAHGVRRDGCVVLNAADPLLVARAAGVAAPIVYFAVDARHPVVVAHVAQGGGVCVVHDGVITLVQGRARTLVLPIDDVPLCFGGAAVHNVENALAATAAGHALGLPIDALQAGLRSLRAKHDDLHGRSLVREHQGVRLLLDFAHNPAGVAAALAFLQRLRARDAVPGRLIVLTGAAGDRSNDELRGVCAAIAAARPDHVIVRELDGYRRGCAPGEVPARIRGHLVVAGVAPGVIDAAADDQHGLTLALDDARAGDTVAMLIHIDGPGVARLLTERGWPD
;
A
#
# COMPACT_ATOMS: atom_id res chain seq x y z
N VAL A 1 17.73 -21.61 -11.35
CA VAL A 1 17.26 -20.61 -10.36
C VAL A 1 18.21 -19.42 -10.38
N ARG A 2 17.65 -18.23 -10.42
CA ARG A 2 18.40 -16.97 -10.50
C ARG A 2 18.27 -16.19 -9.19
N LEU A 3 19.38 -15.57 -8.74
CA LEU A 3 19.38 -14.66 -7.58
C LEU A 3 18.94 -13.26 -8.00
N ALA A 4 18.09 -12.64 -7.22
CA ALA A 4 17.66 -11.27 -7.45
C ALA A 4 17.37 -10.52 -6.15
N ASP A 5 17.43 -9.20 -6.21
CA ASP A 5 16.89 -8.25 -5.26
C ASP A 5 17.34 -8.44 -3.79
N PRO A 6 18.67 -8.54 -3.52
CA PRO A 6 19.16 -8.62 -2.14
C PRO A 6 18.87 -7.33 -1.38
N ARG A 7 18.30 -7.42 -0.18
CA ARG A 7 17.84 -6.25 0.59
C ARG A 7 17.98 -6.44 2.09
N ARG A 8 18.01 -5.31 2.81
CA ARG A 8 17.93 -5.27 4.28
C ARG A 8 16.47 -5.20 4.73
N LEU A 9 16.13 -6.02 5.73
CA LEU A 9 14.87 -5.96 6.48
C LEU A 9 15.12 -5.19 7.78
N LEU A 10 14.58 -3.98 7.89
CA LEU A 10 14.88 -3.05 8.99
C LEU A 10 13.68 -2.79 9.92
N GLY A 11 12.66 -3.65 9.91
CA GLY A 11 11.48 -3.45 10.75
C GLY A 11 10.57 -4.67 10.77
N ARG A 12 9.41 -4.55 11.45
CA ARG A 12 8.40 -5.63 11.50
C ARG A 12 8.05 -6.07 10.09
N ASN A 13 8.09 -7.35 9.85
CA ASN A 13 7.82 -7.93 8.55
C ASN A 13 7.14 -9.31 8.68
N ALA A 14 6.56 -9.76 7.58
CA ALA A 14 5.89 -11.06 7.54
C ALA A 14 6.86 -12.22 7.29
N LEU A 15 8.10 -11.93 6.83
CA LEU A 15 9.07 -12.96 6.45
C LEU A 15 9.81 -13.49 7.68
N LEU A 16 10.29 -12.58 8.55
CA LEU A 16 11.00 -12.94 9.79
C LEU A 16 10.11 -12.58 10.99
N PRO A 17 9.22 -13.48 11.43
CA PRO A 17 8.34 -13.21 12.56
C PRO A 17 9.14 -13.13 13.86
N SER A 18 8.68 -12.26 14.78
CA SER A 18 9.29 -12.15 16.10
C SER A 18 9.21 -13.48 16.86
N PRO A 19 10.26 -13.92 17.57
CA PRO A 19 10.28 -15.19 18.30
C PRO A 19 9.21 -15.33 19.38
N SER A 20 8.76 -14.21 19.95
CA SER A 20 7.64 -14.17 20.88
C SER A 20 6.36 -13.90 20.11
N GLY A 21 5.51 -14.91 19.91
CA GLY A 21 4.21 -14.85 19.22
C GLY A 21 3.15 -13.95 19.87
N GLY A 22 3.54 -12.93 20.62
CA GLY A 22 2.70 -11.92 21.24
C GLY A 22 3.15 -10.52 20.82
N GLY A 23 2.21 -9.62 20.57
CA GLY A 23 2.36 -8.29 19.97
C GLY A 23 3.26 -7.26 20.68
N GLY A 24 4.35 -7.68 21.31
CA GLY A 24 5.30 -6.83 22.01
C GLY A 24 6.78 -7.18 21.80
N GLY A 25 7.11 -8.12 20.90
CA GLY A 25 8.51 -8.46 20.62
C GLY A 25 9.20 -7.44 19.73
N THR A 26 10.51 -7.21 19.96
CA THR A 26 11.37 -6.42 19.06
C THR A 26 11.32 -6.97 17.64
N ALA A 27 11.25 -6.08 16.65
CA ALA A 27 11.26 -6.47 15.24
C ALA A 27 12.57 -7.25 14.92
N VAL A 28 12.42 -8.37 14.23
CA VAL A 28 13.59 -9.13 13.75
C VAL A 28 14.18 -8.40 12.54
N VAL A 29 15.41 -7.97 12.68
CA VAL A 29 16.21 -7.37 11.60
C VAL A 29 16.91 -8.49 10.83
N GLY A 30 17.18 -8.29 9.56
CA GLY A 30 17.84 -9.28 8.74
C GLY A 30 18.03 -8.83 7.30
N VAL A 31 18.28 -9.82 6.46
CA VAL A 31 18.46 -9.64 5.02
C VAL A 31 17.52 -10.57 4.25
N THR A 32 17.19 -10.20 3.02
CA THR A 32 16.35 -10.99 2.14
C THR A 32 16.89 -11.01 0.73
N MET A 33 16.53 -12.04 -0.04
CA MET A 33 16.92 -12.24 -1.43
C MET A 33 15.82 -13.03 -2.13
N GLU A 34 15.62 -12.78 -3.42
CA GLU A 34 14.72 -13.57 -4.27
C GLU A 34 15.50 -14.69 -4.98
N LEU A 35 14.92 -15.88 -4.98
CA LEU A 35 15.30 -17.02 -5.82
C LEU A 35 14.23 -17.14 -6.92
N LEU A 36 14.54 -16.79 -8.16
CA LEU A 36 13.58 -16.76 -9.26
C LEU A 36 13.81 -17.95 -10.21
N PHE A 37 12.73 -18.52 -10.74
CA PHE A 37 12.80 -19.51 -11.82
C PHE A 37 13.33 -18.87 -13.10
N ASP A 38 14.14 -19.62 -13.83
CA ASP A 38 14.41 -19.38 -15.23
C ASP A 38 13.44 -20.18 -16.13
N ASP A 39 13.44 -19.92 -17.43
CA ASP A 39 12.55 -20.57 -18.38
C ASP A 39 12.72 -22.11 -18.32
N GLY A 40 11.61 -22.82 -18.07
CA GLY A 40 11.58 -24.28 -17.96
C GLY A 40 11.91 -24.85 -16.60
N GLU A 41 12.21 -24.02 -15.60
CA GLU A 41 12.41 -24.44 -14.20
C GLU A 41 11.10 -24.43 -13.40
N GLY A 42 11.10 -25.13 -12.26
CA GLY A 42 9.93 -25.25 -11.41
C GLY A 42 10.26 -25.58 -9.94
N PRO A 43 9.28 -26.05 -9.18
CA PRO A 43 9.43 -26.31 -7.75
C PRO A 43 10.55 -27.30 -7.38
N ALA A 44 10.84 -28.31 -8.22
CA ALA A 44 11.86 -29.33 -7.94
C ALA A 44 13.29 -28.74 -7.98
N GLU A 45 13.56 -27.84 -8.93
CA GLU A 45 14.82 -27.12 -9.03
C GLU A 45 15.00 -26.19 -7.83
N LEU A 46 13.93 -25.54 -7.37
CA LEU A 46 13.95 -24.71 -6.19
C LEU A 46 14.22 -25.53 -4.92
N ASP A 47 13.61 -26.72 -4.75
CA ASP A 47 13.85 -27.62 -3.62
C ASP A 47 15.31 -28.05 -3.54
N SER A 48 15.87 -28.39 -4.70
CA SER A 48 17.29 -28.75 -4.81
C SER A 48 18.20 -27.56 -4.48
N CYS A 49 17.88 -26.38 -4.98
CA CYS A 49 18.62 -25.15 -4.69
C CYS A 49 18.52 -24.77 -3.21
N GLU A 50 17.32 -24.82 -2.61
CA GLU A 50 17.12 -24.53 -1.18
C GLU A 50 17.94 -25.46 -0.28
N THR A 51 17.96 -26.77 -0.58
CA THR A 51 18.71 -27.74 0.21
C THR A 51 20.21 -27.43 0.20
N ARG A 52 20.76 -27.12 -0.99
CA ARG A 52 22.17 -26.73 -1.12
C ARG A 52 22.44 -25.38 -0.48
N LEU A 53 21.53 -24.38 -0.66
CA LEU A 53 21.66 -23.06 -0.06
C LEU A 53 21.80 -23.15 1.47
N ARG A 54 21.00 -23.98 2.14
CA ARG A 54 21.08 -24.16 3.59
C ARG A 54 22.43 -24.72 4.01
N ALA A 55 22.97 -25.68 3.28
CA ALA A 55 24.26 -26.27 3.55
C ALA A 55 25.42 -25.28 3.34
N GLU A 56 25.44 -24.61 2.17
CA GLU A 56 26.48 -23.63 1.82
C GLU A 56 26.42 -22.39 2.74
N LEU A 57 25.23 -21.91 3.09
CA LEU A 57 25.05 -20.81 4.02
C LEU A 57 25.59 -21.15 5.41
N SER A 58 25.35 -22.37 5.89
CA SER A 58 25.89 -22.84 7.18
C SER A 58 27.41 -22.90 7.17
N ALA A 59 27.99 -23.50 6.11
CA ALA A 59 29.43 -23.62 5.96
C ALA A 59 30.13 -22.28 5.82
N LEU A 60 29.63 -21.41 4.95
CA LEU A 60 30.18 -20.09 4.72
C LEU A 60 30.02 -19.19 5.95
N GLY A 61 28.85 -19.19 6.58
CA GLY A 61 28.61 -18.46 7.81
C GLY A 61 29.55 -18.84 8.93
N ALA A 62 29.80 -20.13 9.12
CA ALA A 62 30.78 -20.62 10.09
C ALA A 62 32.21 -20.15 9.78
N SER A 63 32.63 -20.16 8.50
CA SER A 63 33.96 -19.72 8.08
C SER A 63 34.17 -18.20 8.22
N VAL A 64 33.09 -17.41 8.04
CA VAL A 64 33.11 -15.95 8.17
C VAL A 64 32.90 -15.49 9.62
N GLY A 65 32.32 -16.32 10.48
CA GLY A 65 31.93 -15.96 11.84
C GLY A 65 30.58 -15.25 11.93
N LEU A 66 29.71 -15.40 10.91
CA LEU A 66 28.36 -14.86 10.86
C LEU A 66 27.34 -15.94 11.27
N PRO A 67 26.49 -15.70 12.30
CA PRO A 67 25.39 -16.61 12.61
C PRO A 67 24.38 -16.68 11.45
N THR A 68 24.05 -17.92 11.01
CA THR A 68 23.15 -18.16 9.86
C THR A 68 21.93 -19.00 10.25
N VAL A 69 21.54 -18.94 11.53
CA VAL A 69 20.38 -19.67 12.07
C VAL A 69 19.10 -18.93 11.75
N GLY A 70 18.01 -19.68 11.46
CA GLY A 70 16.69 -19.11 11.27
C GLY A 70 16.38 -18.69 9.83
N LEU A 71 17.09 -19.26 8.83
CA LEU A 71 16.75 -19.06 7.43
C LEU A 71 15.29 -19.45 7.16
N VAL A 72 14.51 -18.51 6.65
CA VAL A 72 13.12 -18.67 6.22
C VAL A 72 13.05 -18.65 4.70
N VAL A 73 12.32 -19.58 4.11
CA VAL A 73 12.05 -19.63 2.68
C VAL A 73 10.54 -19.56 2.47
N ARG A 74 10.08 -18.57 1.73
CA ARG A 74 8.68 -18.37 1.39
C ARG A 74 8.49 -18.46 -0.11
N ARG A 75 7.82 -19.52 -0.55
CA ARG A 75 7.57 -19.83 -1.97
C ARG A 75 6.52 -18.92 -2.56
N HIS A 76 6.66 -18.61 -3.83
CA HIS A 76 5.68 -17.84 -4.63
C HIS A 76 5.67 -18.33 -6.09
N LYS A 77 4.78 -17.76 -6.91
CA LYS A 77 4.54 -18.22 -8.30
C LYS A 77 5.78 -18.17 -9.21
N THR A 78 6.75 -17.30 -8.92
CA THR A 78 7.96 -17.11 -9.74
C THR A 78 9.24 -17.59 -9.06
N GLY A 79 9.14 -18.27 -7.89
CA GLY A 79 10.30 -18.74 -7.14
C GLY A 79 10.11 -18.76 -5.63
N ALA A 80 11.02 -18.15 -4.88
CA ALA A 80 10.91 -17.98 -3.42
C ALA A 80 11.61 -16.72 -2.93
N THR A 81 11.06 -16.11 -1.89
CA THR A 81 11.75 -15.11 -1.06
C THR A 81 12.46 -15.80 0.09
N VAL A 82 13.74 -15.54 0.23
CA VAL A 82 14.60 -16.07 1.31
C VAL A 82 14.89 -14.96 2.30
N GLY A 83 14.75 -15.22 3.60
CA GLY A 83 15.07 -14.29 4.67
C GLY A 83 16.01 -14.88 5.69
N LEU A 84 17.03 -14.13 6.09
CA LEU A 84 18.01 -14.51 7.10
C LEU A 84 18.04 -13.46 8.21
N PRO A 85 17.77 -13.82 9.48
CA PRO A 85 18.00 -12.94 10.62
C PRO A 85 19.48 -12.57 10.72
N ALA A 86 19.78 -11.30 10.95
CA ALA A 86 21.13 -10.82 11.12
C ALA A 86 21.17 -9.61 12.06
N ALA A 87 22.30 -9.41 12.75
CA ALA A 87 22.49 -8.25 13.61
C ALA A 87 22.54 -6.97 12.76
N ILE A 88 22.08 -5.87 13.34
CA ILE A 88 21.96 -4.58 12.64
C ILE A 88 23.31 -4.05 12.10
N ASP A 89 24.40 -4.40 12.75
CA ASP A 89 25.77 -4.04 12.42
C ASP A 89 26.49 -5.11 11.60
N THR A 90 25.74 -5.99 10.90
CA THR A 90 26.28 -7.06 10.04
C THR A 90 25.50 -7.24 8.74
N LEU A 91 24.56 -6.34 8.43
CA LEU A 91 23.60 -6.54 7.35
C LEU A 91 24.22 -6.56 5.95
N ARG A 92 25.27 -5.79 5.71
CA ARG A 92 25.96 -5.77 4.40
C ARG A 92 26.69 -7.10 4.18
N THR A 93 27.47 -7.54 5.16
CA THR A 93 28.16 -8.83 5.09
C THR A 93 27.15 -9.99 5.04
N ALA A 94 26.03 -9.89 5.75
CA ALA A 94 24.98 -10.91 5.69
C ALA A 94 24.33 -11.01 4.29
N ILE A 95 24.16 -9.90 3.57
CA ILE A 95 23.76 -9.90 2.15
C ILE A 95 24.80 -10.65 1.32
N ASP A 96 26.08 -10.26 1.42
CA ASP A 96 27.16 -10.87 0.65
C ASP A 96 27.23 -12.38 0.91
N VAL A 97 27.12 -12.82 2.18
CA VAL A 97 27.12 -14.23 2.56
C VAL A 97 25.90 -14.97 1.99
N LEU A 98 24.72 -14.36 2.03
CA LEU A 98 23.51 -14.97 1.48
C LEU A 98 23.57 -15.11 -0.05
N GLU A 99 24.03 -14.08 -0.78
CA GLU A 99 24.23 -14.13 -2.23
C GLU A 99 25.26 -15.20 -2.61
N TRP A 100 26.38 -15.25 -1.90
CA TRP A 100 27.43 -16.24 -2.15
C TRP A 100 26.95 -17.67 -1.91
N ALA A 101 26.25 -17.90 -0.81
CA ALA A 101 25.66 -19.20 -0.54
C ALA A 101 24.69 -19.61 -1.66
N GLY A 102 23.96 -18.66 -2.23
CA GLY A 102 23.08 -18.87 -3.39
C GLY A 102 23.85 -19.27 -4.64
N VAL A 103 24.96 -18.59 -4.95
CA VAL A 103 25.84 -18.95 -6.09
C VAL A 103 26.45 -20.34 -5.92
N LEU A 104 26.97 -20.66 -4.72
CA LEU A 104 27.50 -21.98 -4.41
C LEU A 104 26.41 -23.06 -4.47
N ALA A 105 25.18 -22.73 -4.14
CA ALA A 105 24.03 -23.60 -4.31
C ALA A 105 23.63 -23.84 -5.78
N GLY A 106 24.28 -23.17 -6.73
CA GLY A 106 24.05 -23.30 -8.17
C GLY A 106 23.02 -22.34 -8.73
N ALA A 107 22.63 -21.29 -8.00
CA ALA A 107 21.80 -20.22 -8.54
C ALA A 107 22.64 -19.24 -9.35
N ALA A 108 22.10 -18.77 -10.49
CA ALA A 108 22.76 -17.79 -11.34
C ALA A 108 22.57 -16.38 -10.78
N PRO A 109 23.63 -15.58 -10.57
CA PRO A 109 23.49 -14.19 -10.14
C PRO A 109 23.00 -13.30 -11.28
N THR A 110 22.17 -12.29 -10.97
CA THR A 110 21.71 -11.28 -11.95
C THR A 110 22.75 -10.21 -12.22
N ALA A 111 23.76 -10.07 -11.34
CA ALA A 111 24.92 -9.20 -11.51
C ALA A 111 26.20 -9.98 -11.18
N PRO A 112 27.37 -9.58 -11.71
CA PRO A 112 28.63 -10.24 -11.38
C PRO A 112 28.87 -10.21 -9.86
N VAL A 113 28.96 -11.41 -9.25
CA VAL A 113 29.33 -11.57 -7.85
C VAL A 113 30.83 -11.88 -7.81
N PRO A 114 31.66 -11.11 -7.09
CA PRO A 114 33.10 -11.34 -7.04
C PRO A 114 33.46 -12.72 -6.49
N PRO A 115 34.61 -13.33 -6.77
CA PRO A 115 34.99 -14.62 -6.21
C PRO A 115 34.97 -14.66 -4.66
N VAL A 116 34.46 -15.74 -4.07
CA VAL A 116 34.37 -15.88 -2.62
C VAL A 116 35.76 -15.94 -2.01
N ASP A 117 36.04 -14.96 -1.16
CA ASP A 117 37.14 -15.04 -0.21
C ASP A 117 36.54 -14.95 1.20
N ALA A 118 36.43 -16.09 1.87
CA ALA A 118 35.87 -16.15 3.21
C ALA A 118 36.69 -15.31 4.20
N ALA A 119 38.00 -15.16 3.99
CA ALA A 119 38.85 -14.34 4.84
C ALA A 119 38.54 -12.83 4.60
N ALA A 120 38.33 -12.41 3.35
CA ALA A 120 37.92 -11.06 3.04
C ALA A 120 36.51 -10.74 3.57
N LEU A 121 35.57 -11.69 3.52
CA LEU A 121 34.23 -11.53 4.13
C LEU A 121 34.33 -11.41 5.66
N ALA A 122 35.17 -12.23 6.31
CA ALA A 122 35.40 -12.13 7.76
C ALA A 122 36.00 -10.79 8.16
N GLN A 123 36.96 -10.28 7.37
CA GLN A 123 37.50 -8.92 7.59
C GLN A 123 36.44 -7.84 7.42
N ARG A 124 35.57 -7.94 6.39
CA ARG A 124 34.44 -7.01 6.20
C ARG A 124 33.46 -7.09 7.36
N LEU A 125 33.15 -8.28 7.86
CA LEU A 125 32.29 -8.45 9.03
C LEU A 125 32.84 -7.72 10.25
N GLN A 126 34.14 -7.86 10.50
CA GLN A 126 34.79 -7.15 11.62
C GLN A 126 34.79 -5.63 11.42
N ALA A 127 35.01 -5.15 10.18
CA ALA A 127 34.98 -3.73 9.85
C ALA A 127 33.54 -3.14 9.87
N GLU A 128 32.52 -3.95 9.63
CA GLU A 128 31.12 -3.53 9.68
C GLU A 128 30.58 -3.46 11.11
N ARG A 129 31.15 -4.24 12.04
CA ARG A 129 30.77 -4.22 13.46
C ARG A 129 30.87 -2.83 14.04
N ASN A 130 29.78 -2.37 14.64
CA ASN A 130 29.69 -1.07 15.25
C ASN A 130 29.01 -1.11 16.63
N PRO A 131 29.77 -1.47 17.68
CA PRO A 131 29.24 -1.54 19.04
C PRO A 131 28.60 -0.23 19.52
N THR A 132 29.15 0.92 19.09
CA THR A 132 28.59 2.23 19.41
C THR A 132 27.17 2.39 18.84
N LEU A 133 26.96 1.96 17.58
CA LEU A 133 25.62 1.95 16.97
C LEU A 133 24.66 1.04 17.73
N VAL A 134 25.09 -0.18 18.08
CA VAL A 134 24.24 -1.13 18.82
C VAL A 134 23.86 -0.54 20.17
N THR A 135 24.82 -0.02 20.94
CA THR A 135 24.56 0.61 22.24
C THR A 135 23.64 1.84 22.10
N LEU A 136 23.81 2.63 21.04
CA LEU A 136 22.96 3.80 20.77
C LEU A 136 21.52 3.40 20.50
N LEU A 137 21.30 2.33 19.72
CA LEU A 137 19.95 1.81 19.40
C LEU A 137 19.27 1.20 20.63
N GLU A 138 20.02 0.48 21.47
CA GLU A 138 19.51 -0.06 22.74
C GLU A 138 19.09 1.06 23.69
N GLU A 139 19.89 2.12 23.78
CA GLU A 139 19.58 3.28 24.61
C GLU A 139 18.35 4.04 24.07
N ALA A 140 18.25 4.21 22.75
CA ALA A 140 17.09 4.83 22.11
C ALA A 140 15.81 4.02 22.42
N ALA A 141 15.87 2.68 22.28
CA ALA A 141 14.75 1.80 22.62
C ALA A 141 14.35 1.89 24.11
N ARG A 142 15.34 1.95 25.02
CA ARG A 142 15.10 2.10 26.46
C ARG A 142 14.44 3.43 26.83
N ARG A 143 14.68 4.47 26.04
CA ARG A 143 14.10 5.82 26.21
C ARG A 143 12.81 6.03 25.42
N ASP A 144 12.30 5.03 24.73
CA ASP A 144 11.17 5.15 23.79
C ASP A 144 11.42 6.22 22.69
N VAL A 145 12.67 6.34 22.24
CA VAL A 145 13.04 7.20 21.12
C VAL A 145 13.17 6.36 19.86
N PRO A 146 12.37 6.63 18.81
CA PRO A 146 12.44 5.85 17.59
C PRO A 146 13.76 6.06 16.86
N ALA A 147 14.24 5.00 16.19
CA ALA A 147 15.44 5.04 15.37
C ALA A 147 15.13 4.64 13.93
N LEU A 148 15.55 5.45 12.98
CA LEU A 148 15.42 5.20 11.55
C LEU A 148 16.80 5.03 10.94
N LEU A 149 17.06 3.83 10.42
CA LEU A 149 18.30 3.49 9.72
C LEU A 149 18.11 3.60 8.21
N TYR A 150 19.11 4.11 7.53
CA TYR A 150 19.18 4.19 6.06
C TYR A 150 20.63 4.01 5.59
N ASP A 151 20.90 4.10 4.30
CA ASP A 151 22.20 3.71 3.74
C ASP A 151 23.37 4.59 4.18
N ASP A 152 23.09 5.86 4.43
CA ASP A 152 24.08 6.89 4.72
C ASP A 152 23.92 7.56 6.10
N GLY A 153 23.01 7.05 6.96
CA GLY A 153 22.79 7.70 8.26
C GLY A 153 21.89 6.95 9.24
N ILE A 154 21.82 7.54 10.41
CA ILE A 154 20.86 7.21 11.46
C ILE A 154 20.12 8.49 11.86
N SER A 155 18.80 8.40 11.98
CA SER A 155 17.96 9.44 12.58
C SER A 155 17.36 8.89 13.88
N LEU A 156 17.49 9.61 14.98
CA LEU A 156 16.79 9.35 16.23
C LEU A 156 15.68 10.36 16.39
N GLY A 157 14.49 9.88 16.80
CA GLY A 157 13.26 10.66 16.81
C GLY A 157 12.58 10.73 15.44
N HIS A 158 11.43 11.38 15.40
CA HIS A 158 10.62 11.61 14.20
C HIS A 158 10.32 13.09 13.99
N GLY A 159 10.36 13.54 12.72
CA GLY A 159 9.96 14.89 12.32
C GLY A 159 10.70 15.99 13.10
N GLU A 160 9.97 16.97 13.63
CA GLU A 160 10.51 18.08 14.41
C GLU A 160 11.22 17.63 15.71
N LYS A 161 10.96 16.41 16.16
CA LYS A 161 11.62 15.76 17.30
C LYS A 161 12.71 14.79 16.86
N SER A 162 13.32 15.00 15.69
CA SER A 162 14.36 14.14 15.16
C SER A 162 15.69 14.84 15.02
N ARG A 163 16.77 14.04 15.09
CA ARG A 163 18.11 14.46 14.72
C ARG A 163 18.80 13.35 13.93
N THR A 164 19.51 13.75 12.88
CA THR A 164 20.13 12.85 11.92
C THR A 164 21.66 12.99 11.98
N TRP A 165 22.36 11.86 11.95
CA TRP A 165 23.82 11.75 11.83
C TRP A 165 24.17 10.86 10.63
N SER A 166 25.28 11.16 9.96
CA SER A 166 25.81 10.28 8.91
C SER A 166 26.39 8.99 9.51
N THR A 167 26.40 7.89 8.73
CA THR A 167 26.92 6.59 9.17
C THR A 167 28.38 6.62 9.61
N GLY A 168 29.16 7.57 9.10
CA GLY A 168 30.58 7.78 9.50
C GLY A 168 30.75 8.48 10.85
N VAL A 169 29.68 9.04 11.43
CA VAL A 169 29.73 9.81 12.68
C VAL A 169 28.56 9.43 13.58
N VAL A 170 28.56 8.15 14.03
CA VAL A 170 27.59 7.70 15.05
C VAL A 170 27.95 8.36 16.36
N PRO A 171 27.06 9.14 17.01
CA PRO A 171 27.35 9.82 18.26
C PRO A 171 27.46 8.83 19.42
N ASP A 172 28.32 9.17 20.38
CA ASP A 172 28.28 8.51 21.68
C ASP A 172 26.93 8.79 22.38
N VAL A 173 26.45 7.82 23.15
CA VAL A 173 25.18 7.93 23.89
C VAL A 173 25.08 9.19 24.73
N GLY A 174 26.21 9.62 25.36
CA GLY A 174 26.25 10.83 26.18
C GLY A 174 26.19 12.15 25.40
N ALA A 175 26.44 12.12 24.10
CA ALA A 175 26.39 13.30 23.22
C ALA A 175 25.02 13.52 22.56
N VAL A 176 24.09 12.61 22.72
CA VAL A 176 22.75 12.70 22.14
C VAL A 176 21.84 13.59 23.00
N PRO A 177 21.13 14.57 22.40
CA PRO A 177 20.22 15.45 23.12
C PRO A 177 18.86 14.74 23.36
N TRP A 178 18.84 13.70 24.18
CA TRP A 178 17.67 12.82 24.38
C TRP A 178 16.37 13.56 24.75
N GLY A 179 16.46 14.69 25.43
CA GLY A 179 15.29 15.46 25.82
C GLY A 179 14.58 16.20 24.68
N GLU A 180 15.21 16.30 23.52
CA GLU A 180 14.67 16.94 22.31
C GLU A 180 14.08 15.91 21.34
N LEU A 181 14.37 14.61 21.54
CA LEU A 181 14.02 13.54 20.62
C LEU A 181 12.75 12.81 21.06
N GLY A 182 11.95 12.34 20.09
CA GLY A 182 10.74 11.60 20.39
C GLY A 182 9.86 11.33 19.17
N HIS A 183 8.61 11.02 19.45
CA HIS A 183 7.60 10.74 18.42
C HIS A 183 6.88 12.02 17.98
N VAL A 184 6.48 12.08 16.71
CA VAL A 184 5.38 12.92 16.22
C VAL A 184 4.15 12.04 16.00
N PRO A 185 2.92 12.60 15.96
CA PRO A 185 1.74 11.81 15.64
C PRO A 185 1.82 11.24 14.21
N ILE A 186 1.64 9.93 14.07
CA ILE A 186 1.75 9.19 12.79
C ILE A 186 0.49 8.37 12.58
N ALA A 187 -0.10 8.50 11.38
CA ALA A 187 -1.10 7.58 10.85
C ALA A 187 -0.48 6.67 9.78
N LEU A 188 -0.58 5.36 9.94
CA LEU A 188 -0.27 4.36 8.93
C LEU A 188 -1.56 3.96 8.21
N VAL A 189 -1.55 3.93 6.87
CA VAL A 189 -2.75 3.59 6.09
C VAL A 189 -2.44 2.47 5.10
N THR A 190 -3.15 1.35 5.22
CA THR A 190 -3.07 0.24 4.26
C THR A 190 -4.46 -0.26 3.86
N GLY A 191 -4.51 -1.19 2.94
CA GLY A 191 -5.71 -1.85 2.42
C GLY A 191 -5.48 -2.32 0.99
N THR A 192 -6.42 -3.01 0.40
CA THR A 192 -6.38 -3.30 -1.03
C THR A 192 -6.73 -2.03 -1.80
N ASN A 193 -7.88 -1.43 -1.52
CA ASN A 193 -8.37 -0.19 -2.15
C ASN A 193 -8.52 0.94 -1.12
N GLY A 194 -8.50 2.19 -1.57
CA GLY A 194 -8.78 3.38 -0.73
C GLY A 194 -7.59 3.95 0.04
N LYS A 195 -6.41 3.33 0.04
CA LYS A 195 -5.21 3.80 0.75
C LYS A 195 -4.88 5.26 0.49
N THR A 196 -4.62 5.61 -0.76
CA THR A 196 -4.21 6.95 -1.17
C THR A 196 -5.27 8.00 -0.82
N THR A 197 -6.56 7.71 -1.08
CA THR A 197 -7.66 8.63 -0.77
C THR A 197 -7.78 8.87 0.73
N THR A 198 -7.70 7.80 1.55
CA THR A 198 -7.74 7.92 3.01
C THR A 198 -6.53 8.69 3.54
N THR A 199 -5.32 8.44 3.01
CA THR A 199 -4.10 9.17 3.38
C THR A 199 -4.21 10.65 3.04
N ARG A 200 -4.79 10.99 1.88
CA ARG A 200 -5.00 12.38 1.46
C ARG A 200 -6.03 13.11 2.31
N TYR A 201 -7.14 12.46 2.69
CA TYR A 201 -8.08 13.02 3.66
C TYR A 201 -7.39 13.33 4.98
N LEU A 202 -6.63 12.37 5.54
CA LEU A 202 -5.88 12.57 6.78
C LEU A 202 -4.88 13.73 6.66
N ALA A 203 -4.09 13.76 5.59
CA ALA A 203 -3.16 14.87 5.36
C ALA A 203 -3.90 16.22 5.24
N GLY A 204 -5.08 16.25 4.63
CA GLY A 204 -5.95 17.43 4.55
C GLY A 204 -6.44 17.88 5.93
N MET A 205 -6.88 16.94 6.77
CA MET A 205 -7.32 17.19 8.16
C MET A 205 -6.17 17.74 9.02
N MET A 206 -4.98 17.12 8.93
CA MET A 206 -3.80 17.58 9.66
C MET A 206 -3.37 18.98 9.22
N ARG A 207 -3.35 19.28 7.91
CA ARG A 207 -3.06 20.64 7.41
C ARG A 207 -4.07 21.65 7.90
N ALA A 208 -5.35 21.29 7.96
CA ALA A 208 -6.42 22.16 8.48
C ALA A 208 -6.26 22.44 9.99
N ALA A 209 -5.60 21.56 10.72
CA ALA A 209 -5.21 21.79 12.12
C ALA A 209 -3.97 22.72 12.24
N GLY A 210 -3.41 23.22 11.14
CA GLY A 210 -2.34 24.22 11.14
C GLY A 210 -0.92 23.66 11.32
N VAL A 211 -0.71 22.35 11.15
CA VAL A 211 0.61 21.71 11.32
C VAL A 211 1.30 21.41 10.00
N VAL A 212 2.62 21.31 10.02
CA VAL A 212 3.41 20.86 8.86
C VAL A 212 3.28 19.35 8.73
N VAL A 213 2.63 18.90 7.66
CA VAL A 213 2.33 17.49 7.41
C VAL A 213 3.35 16.88 6.48
N GLY A 214 3.89 15.71 6.86
CA GLY A 214 4.57 14.81 5.94
C GLY A 214 3.61 13.72 5.46
N ALA A 215 3.55 13.48 4.15
CA ALA A 215 2.69 12.45 3.58
C ALA A 215 3.41 11.63 2.51
N THR A 216 3.11 10.34 2.45
CA THR A 216 3.56 9.43 1.39
C THR A 216 2.39 8.78 0.70
N SER A 217 2.52 8.55 -0.61
CA SER A 217 1.54 7.80 -1.39
C SER A 217 2.17 7.17 -2.63
N THR A 218 1.35 6.53 -3.46
CA THR A 218 1.72 6.09 -4.81
C THR A 218 2.04 7.26 -5.76
N ASP A 219 1.74 8.49 -5.35
CA ASP A 219 1.99 9.70 -6.16
C ASP A 219 3.26 10.43 -5.72
N GLY A 220 3.84 10.09 -4.56
CA GLY A 220 5.10 10.65 -4.10
C GLY A 220 5.21 10.91 -2.60
N VAL A 221 6.17 11.79 -2.27
CA VAL A 221 6.43 12.33 -0.93
C VAL A 221 6.13 13.81 -0.92
N VAL A 222 5.29 14.25 0.01
CA VAL A 222 4.91 15.67 0.20
C VAL A 222 5.25 16.09 1.62
N ILE A 223 5.90 17.25 1.80
CA ILE A 223 6.20 17.85 3.12
C ILE A 223 5.69 19.29 3.12
N GLY A 224 4.69 19.57 3.94
CA GLY A 224 3.98 20.86 3.90
C GLY A 224 3.29 21.07 2.55
N ALA A 225 3.74 22.07 1.79
CA ALA A 225 3.27 22.35 0.42
C ALA A 225 4.24 21.84 -0.66
N GLU A 226 5.38 21.25 -0.29
CA GLU A 226 6.46 20.88 -1.20
C GLU A 226 6.33 19.42 -1.62
N GLN A 227 6.25 19.14 -2.94
CA GLN A 227 6.44 17.82 -3.52
C GLN A 227 7.94 17.51 -3.54
N LYS A 228 8.40 16.64 -2.65
CA LYS A 228 9.81 16.24 -2.54
C LYS A 228 10.20 15.20 -3.58
N GLU A 229 9.33 14.22 -3.76
CA GLU A 229 9.55 13.09 -4.65
C GLU A 229 8.25 12.77 -5.40
N SER A 230 8.35 12.31 -6.63
CA SER A 230 7.25 11.82 -7.45
C SER A 230 7.35 10.31 -7.67
N GLY A 231 6.23 9.65 -7.97
CA GLY A 231 6.15 8.21 -8.18
C GLY A 231 5.75 7.44 -6.92
N ASP A 232 5.87 6.10 -6.95
CA ASP A 232 5.40 5.26 -5.85
C ASP A 232 6.37 5.27 -4.65
N TRP A 233 5.97 6.00 -3.61
CA TRP A 233 6.65 6.10 -2.32
C TRP A 233 5.80 5.53 -1.17
N SER A 234 4.85 4.66 -1.45
CA SER A 234 3.98 4.00 -0.46
C SER A 234 4.68 2.91 0.38
N GLY A 235 6.00 2.86 0.35
CA GLY A 235 6.81 1.90 1.10
C GLY A 235 7.63 2.52 2.22
N PRO A 236 8.44 1.68 2.93
CA PRO A 236 9.26 2.12 4.07
C PRO A 236 10.28 3.22 3.75
N GLY A 237 10.72 3.30 2.49
CA GLY A 237 11.63 4.37 2.03
C GLY A 237 10.98 5.75 2.14
N GLY A 238 9.73 5.87 1.66
CA GLY A 238 8.95 7.11 1.76
C GLY A 238 8.69 7.51 3.21
N ALA A 239 8.28 6.54 4.04
CA ALA A 239 8.05 6.78 5.46
C ALA A 239 9.31 7.33 6.15
N ARG A 240 10.49 6.73 5.90
CA ARG A 240 11.77 7.23 6.43
C ARG A 240 12.12 8.63 5.92
N ALA A 241 11.88 8.89 4.62
CA ALA A 241 12.14 10.21 4.03
C ALA A 241 11.31 11.31 4.70
N VAL A 242 10.03 11.03 4.98
CA VAL A 242 9.14 11.94 5.71
C VAL A 242 9.60 12.14 7.17
N LEU A 243 9.84 11.05 7.89
CA LEU A 243 10.02 11.08 9.34
C LEU A 243 11.40 11.62 9.78
N ARG A 244 12.37 11.70 8.87
CA ARG A 244 13.66 12.35 9.13
C ARG A 244 13.69 13.86 8.80
N ASP A 245 12.64 14.39 8.14
CA ASP A 245 12.59 15.82 7.84
C ASP A 245 12.15 16.59 9.08
N PRO A 246 13.01 17.49 9.64
CA PRO A 246 12.76 18.16 10.91
C PRO A 246 11.61 19.17 10.86
N ARG A 247 11.02 19.42 9.71
CA ARG A 247 9.84 20.30 9.58
C ARG A 247 8.52 19.56 9.90
N VAL A 248 8.52 18.22 9.81
CA VAL A 248 7.32 17.41 9.94
C VAL A 248 6.84 17.36 11.39
N GLN A 249 5.60 17.80 11.59
CA GLN A 249 4.93 17.82 12.90
C GLN A 249 3.92 16.68 13.04
N MET A 250 3.32 16.24 11.94
CA MET A 250 2.46 15.06 11.87
C MET A 250 2.69 14.32 10.55
N ALA A 251 2.45 13.02 10.52
CA ALA A 251 2.67 12.22 9.30
C ALA A 251 1.46 11.34 8.96
N ALA A 252 1.09 11.33 7.66
CA ALA A 252 0.12 10.41 7.06
C ALA A 252 0.84 9.52 6.03
N LEU A 253 1.04 8.24 6.36
CA LEU A 253 1.93 7.35 5.63
C LEU A 253 1.15 6.20 4.98
N GLU A 254 1.00 6.24 3.65
CA GLU A 254 0.51 5.10 2.90
C GLU A 254 1.51 3.95 3.02
N THR A 255 1.01 2.75 3.33
CA THR A 255 1.83 1.56 3.57
C THR A 255 1.36 0.43 2.69
N ALA A 256 2.03 0.26 1.53
CA ALA A 256 1.71 -0.78 0.58
C ALA A 256 2.30 -2.14 1.00
N ARG A 257 1.56 -3.21 0.66
CA ARG A 257 1.94 -4.60 0.89
C ARG A 257 3.36 -4.95 0.43
N GLY A 258 3.71 -4.55 -0.80
CA GLY A 258 5.03 -4.86 -1.37
C GLY A 258 6.19 -4.32 -0.55
N GLY A 259 6.02 -3.13 0.06
CA GLY A 259 6.99 -2.57 0.99
C GLY A 259 7.12 -3.37 2.27
N LEU A 260 5.98 -3.77 2.87
CA LEU A 260 5.94 -4.58 4.09
C LEU A 260 6.63 -5.95 3.91
N LEU A 261 6.40 -6.60 2.77
CA LEU A 261 6.96 -7.92 2.49
C LEU A 261 8.47 -7.87 2.19
N ARG A 262 8.93 -6.86 1.44
CA ARG A 262 10.32 -6.78 0.98
C ARG A 262 11.27 -6.06 1.94
N ARG A 263 10.79 -5.10 2.73
CA ARG A 263 11.64 -4.24 3.58
C ARG A 263 11.15 -4.09 5.02
N GLY A 264 9.96 -4.61 5.32
CA GLY A 264 9.32 -4.47 6.62
C GLY A 264 8.68 -3.10 6.84
N LEU A 265 8.05 -2.93 8.00
CA LEU A 265 7.41 -1.69 8.43
C LEU A 265 8.48 -0.68 8.89
N ALA A 266 8.42 0.54 8.37
CA ALA A 266 9.39 1.57 8.73
C ALA A 266 9.17 2.16 10.13
N VAL A 267 7.95 2.09 10.64
CA VAL A 267 7.52 2.74 11.88
C VAL A 267 7.09 1.69 12.90
N ASP A 268 7.70 1.72 14.06
CA ASP A 268 7.21 1.05 15.26
C ASP A 268 6.85 2.15 16.29
N GLY A 269 5.62 2.14 16.79
CA GLY A 269 5.12 3.19 17.68
C GLY A 269 4.26 4.27 17.01
N ALA A 270 3.55 3.96 15.91
CA ALA A 270 2.55 4.85 15.33
C ALA A 270 1.39 5.15 16.31
N GLY A 271 0.79 6.35 16.20
CA GLY A 271 -0.40 6.71 16.97
C GLY A 271 -1.65 6.00 16.45
N VAL A 272 -1.78 5.86 15.12
CA VAL A 272 -2.94 5.24 14.48
C VAL A 272 -2.52 4.38 13.31
N ALA A 273 -3.20 3.24 13.12
CA ALA A 273 -3.18 2.46 11.89
C ALA A 273 -4.59 2.31 11.32
N VAL A 274 -4.72 2.43 10.00
CA VAL A 274 -5.98 2.26 9.26
C VAL A 274 -5.84 1.11 8.29
N VAL A 275 -6.73 0.11 8.36
CA VAL A 275 -6.85 -0.93 7.34
C VAL A 275 -8.22 -0.79 6.67
N THR A 276 -8.23 -0.31 5.44
CA THR A 276 -9.47 0.05 4.74
C THR A 276 -10.29 -1.15 4.33
N ASN A 277 -9.65 -2.15 3.72
CA ASN A 277 -10.28 -3.41 3.27
C ASN A 277 -9.22 -4.42 2.82
N VAL A 278 -9.65 -5.68 2.70
CA VAL A 278 -8.87 -6.77 2.10
C VAL A 278 -9.70 -7.40 1.00
N SER A 279 -9.17 -7.40 -0.21
CA SER A 279 -9.77 -8.11 -1.34
C SER A 279 -8.67 -8.77 -2.17
N ASP A 280 -9.08 -9.63 -3.10
CA ASP A 280 -8.18 -10.33 -4.00
C ASP A 280 -7.45 -9.34 -4.89
N ASP A 281 -6.12 -9.27 -4.72
CA ASP A 281 -5.22 -8.44 -5.50
C ASP A 281 -3.78 -8.94 -5.33
N HIS A 282 -3.09 -9.24 -6.43
CA HIS A 282 -1.71 -9.71 -6.42
C HIS A 282 -1.47 -10.98 -5.57
N LEU A 283 -2.38 -11.94 -5.57
CA LEU A 283 -2.13 -13.24 -4.94
C LEU A 283 -1.02 -14.02 -5.67
N GLY A 284 -0.23 -14.76 -4.91
CA GLY A 284 0.94 -15.50 -5.40
C GLY A 284 2.25 -14.72 -5.37
N ASP A 285 2.23 -13.39 -5.15
CA ASP A 285 3.45 -12.60 -5.02
C ASP A 285 4.01 -12.70 -3.59
N TYR A 286 5.34 -12.82 -3.47
CA TYR A 286 6.07 -12.85 -2.18
C TYR A 286 5.53 -13.86 -1.17
N GLY A 287 5.00 -15.01 -1.64
CA GLY A 287 4.48 -16.07 -0.80
C GLY A 287 3.14 -15.78 -0.11
N VAL A 288 2.37 -14.85 -0.63
CA VAL A 288 1.00 -14.56 -0.20
C VAL A 288 0.03 -15.25 -1.17
N HIS A 289 -0.41 -16.47 -0.83
CA HIS A 289 -1.16 -17.33 -1.77
C HIS A 289 -2.67 -17.21 -1.67
N ASP A 290 -3.17 -16.66 -0.58
CA ASP A 290 -4.60 -16.52 -0.33
C ASP A 290 -4.95 -15.20 0.37
N ILE A 291 -6.25 -14.90 0.38
CA ILE A 291 -6.77 -13.64 0.94
C ILE A 291 -6.59 -13.55 2.46
N ALA A 292 -6.53 -14.69 3.17
CA ALA A 292 -6.31 -14.72 4.61
C ALA A 292 -4.87 -14.29 4.92
N ALA A 293 -3.89 -14.85 4.21
CA ALA A 293 -2.48 -14.43 4.30
C ALA A 293 -2.31 -12.94 3.90
N MET A 294 -3.07 -12.45 2.91
CA MET A 294 -3.10 -11.03 2.55
C MET A 294 -3.59 -10.16 3.70
N ALA A 295 -4.63 -10.60 4.43
CA ALA A 295 -5.11 -9.89 5.60
C ALA A 295 -4.06 -9.86 6.72
N ASP A 296 -3.33 -10.96 6.96
CA ASP A 296 -2.24 -11.02 7.94
C ASP A 296 -1.14 -10.02 7.62
N VAL A 297 -0.73 -9.92 6.35
CA VAL A 297 0.27 -8.93 5.91
C VAL A 297 -0.21 -7.50 6.13
N LYS A 298 -1.47 -7.19 5.79
CA LYS A 298 -2.00 -5.84 6.00
C LYS A 298 -2.13 -5.50 7.50
N MET A 299 -2.48 -6.46 8.34
CA MET A 299 -2.56 -6.28 9.79
C MET A 299 -1.20 -6.04 10.46
N LEU A 300 -0.06 -6.24 9.77
CA LEU A 300 1.26 -5.89 10.33
C LEU A 300 1.34 -4.42 10.79
N ILE A 301 0.67 -3.50 10.11
CA ILE A 301 0.68 -2.09 10.54
C ILE A 301 -0.03 -1.88 11.88
N ALA A 302 -1.03 -2.70 12.20
CA ALA A 302 -1.74 -2.65 13.49
C ALA A 302 -0.81 -3.05 14.65
N HIS A 303 0.13 -3.97 14.41
CA HIS A 303 1.13 -4.34 15.40
C HIS A 303 2.24 -3.29 15.59
N GLY A 304 2.36 -2.33 14.67
CA GLY A 304 3.25 -1.17 14.77
C GLY A 304 2.63 0.01 15.54
N VAL A 305 1.41 -0.10 16.02
CA VAL A 305 0.71 0.93 16.80
C VAL A 305 1.07 0.80 18.29
N ARG A 306 1.28 1.92 18.96
CA ARG A 306 1.49 1.97 20.41
C ARG A 306 0.24 1.46 21.15
N ARG A 307 0.41 0.96 22.36
CA ARG A 307 -0.71 0.43 23.18
C ARG A 307 -1.77 1.48 23.53
N ASP A 308 -1.37 2.73 23.65
CA ASP A 308 -2.22 3.91 23.89
C ASP A 308 -2.73 4.55 22.58
N GLY A 309 -2.34 3.99 21.42
CA GLY A 309 -2.80 4.40 20.11
C GLY A 309 -4.15 3.78 19.72
N CYS A 310 -4.44 3.73 18.43
CA CYS A 310 -5.72 3.23 17.93
C CYS A 310 -5.55 2.49 16.59
N VAL A 311 -6.32 1.42 16.38
CA VAL A 311 -6.42 0.74 15.09
C VAL A 311 -7.83 0.89 14.52
N VAL A 312 -7.92 1.45 13.32
CA VAL A 312 -9.17 1.72 12.61
C VAL A 312 -9.40 0.63 11.58
N LEU A 313 -10.51 -0.11 11.71
CA LEU A 313 -10.83 -1.27 10.86
C LEU A 313 -12.23 -1.14 10.25
N ASN A 314 -12.39 -1.66 9.04
CA ASN A 314 -13.68 -1.78 8.38
C ASN A 314 -14.52 -2.88 9.04
N ALA A 315 -15.67 -2.52 9.64
CA ALA A 315 -16.58 -3.48 10.25
C ALA A 315 -17.26 -4.41 9.24
N ALA A 316 -17.35 -3.99 7.97
CA ALA A 316 -17.93 -4.78 6.89
C ALA A 316 -16.93 -5.80 6.29
N ASP A 317 -15.67 -5.76 6.70
CA ASP A 317 -14.65 -6.71 6.25
C ASP A 317 -14.46 -7.85 7.29
N PRO A 318 -14.96 -9.06 7.04
CA PRO A 318 -14.90 -10.16 8.00
C PRO A 318 -13.47 -10.62 8.28
N LEU A 319 -12.52 -10.44 7.36
CA LEU A 319 -11.12 -10.81 7.56
C LEU A 319 -10.43 -9.88 8.56
N LEU A 320 -10.78 -8.60 8.56
CA LEU A 320 -10.28 -7.62 9.51
C LEU A 320 -10.91 -7.81 10.88
N VAL A 321 -12.23 -8.02 10.92
CA VAL A 321 -12.97 -8.28 12.18
C VAL A 321 -12.43 -9.53 12.89
N ALA A 322 -12.17 -10.62 12.15
CA ALA A 322 -11.62 -11.85 12.72
C ALA A 322 -10.21 -11.66 13.35
N ARG A 323 -9.44 -10.68 12.88
CA ARG A 323 -8.08 -10.40 13.38
C ARG A 323 -8.00 -9.33 14.45
N ALA A 324 -9.08 -8.62 14.71
CA ALA A 324 -9.11 -7.55 15.70
C ALA A 324 -8.72 -8.01 17.12
N ALA A 325 -9.08 -9.24 17.50
CA ALA A 325 -8.73 -9.80 18.82
C ALA A 325 -7.22 -9.97 19.04
N GLY A 326 -6.41 -10.04 17.98
CA GLY A 326 -4.94 -10.14 18.05
C GLY A 326 -4.23 -8.79 18.18
N VAL A 327 -4.96 -7.68 18.20
CA VAL A 327 -4.40 -6.33 18.24
C VAL A 327 -4.35 -5.83 19.68
N ALA A 328 -3.20 -5.31 20.11
CA ALA A 328 -2.99 -4.84 21.48
C ALA A 328 -3.55 -3.41 21.73
N ALA A 329 -3.62 -2.59 20.67
CA ALA A 329 -4.16 -1.24 20.75
C ALA A 329 -5.70 -1.24 20.65
N PRO A 330 -6.40 -0.24 21.21
CA PRO A 330 -7.84 -0.07 21.04
C PRO A 330 -8.27 -0.09 19.57
N ILE A 331 -9.43 -0.73 19.30
CA ILE A 331 -10.03 -0.78 17.96
C ILE A 331 -11.12 0.28 17.87
N VAL A 332 -11.15 0.99 16.74
CA VAL A 332 -12.29 1.79 16.28
C VAL A 332 -12.77 1.20 14.95
N TYR A 333 -14.03 0.83 14.88
CA TYR A 333 -14.61 0.37 13.61
C TYR A 333 -15.21 1.53 12.81
N PHE A 334 -15.13 1.42 11.49
CA PHE A 334 -15.94 2.26 10.60
C PHE A 334 -16.87 1.39 9.75
N ALA A 335 -18.03 1.93 9.43
CA ALA A 335 -18.99 1.32 8.51
C ALA A 335 -19.98 2.35 7.97
N VAL A 336 -20.45 2.15 6.74
CA VAL A 336 -21.49 3.00 6.15
C VAL A 336 -22.83 2.77 6.88
N ASP A 337 -23.18 1.53 7.22
CA ASP A 337 -24.40 1.22 7.95
C ASP A 337 -24.16 1.21 9.49
N ALA A 338 -24.71 2.19 10.18
CA ALA A 338 -24.66 2.27 11.64
C ALA A 338 -25.32 1.07 12.37
N ARG A 339 -26.16 0.29 11.65
CA ARG A 339 -26.83 -0.91 12.19
C ARG A 339 -26.05 -2.19 11.90
N HIS A 340 -24.86 -2.10 11.31
CA HIS A 340 -24.03 -3.27 11.05
C HIS A 340 -23.79 -4.05 12.37
N PRO A 341 -23.98 -5.40 12.41
CA PRO A 341 -23.92 -6.17 13.66
C PRO A 341 -22.63 -5.98 14.46
N VAL A 342 -21.46 -5.88 13.78
CA VAL A 342 -20.16 -5.64 14.42
C VAL A 342 -20.14 -4.25 15.10
N VAL A 343 -20.67 -3.23 14.42
CA VAL A 343 -20.78 -1.86 14.97
C VAL A 343 -21.64 -1.86 16.23
N VAL A 344 -22.83 -2.44 16.16
CA VAL A 344 -23.78 -2.49 17.29
C VAL A 344 -23.17 -3.23 18.48
N ALA A 345 -22.55 -4.38 18.24
CA ALA A 345 -21.91 -5.17 19.31
C ALA A 345 -20.73 -4.43 19.93
N HIS A 346 -19.90 -3.75 19.12
CA HIS A 346 -18.73 -3.02 19.60
C HIS A 346 -19.12 -1.80 20.45
N VAL A 347 -20.11 -1.02 20.01
CA VAL A 347 -20.65 0.12 20.78
C VAL A 347 -21.27 -0.34 22.09
N ALA A 348 -22.00 -1.46 22.11
CA ALA A 348 -22.57 -2.02 23.33
C ALA A 348 -21.50 -2.41 24.37
N GLN A 349 -20.28 -2.71 23.95
CA GLN A 349 -19.11 -2.98 24.78
C GLN A 349 -18.32 -1.71 25.15
N GLY A 350 -18.80 -0.52 24.75
CA GLY A 350 -18.13 0.76 25.01
C GLY A 350 -17.08 1.15 23.97
N GLY A 351 -16.94 0.38 22.89
CA GLY A 351 -16.01 0.66 21.82
C GLY A 351 -16.39 1.87 20.96
N GLY A 352 -15.38 2.45 20.28
CA GLY A 352 -15.54 3.60 19.39
C GLY A 352 -15.87 3.18 17.95
N VAL A 353 -16.74 3.94 17.28
CA VAL A 353 -17.05 3.74 15.87
C VAL A 353 -17.20 5.06 15.10
N CYS A 354 -16.95 5.03 13.78
CA CYS A 354 -17.30 6.11 12.87
C CYS A 354 -18.26 5.56 11.80
N VAL A 355 -19.46 6.13 11.73
CA VAL A 355 -20.55 5.60 10.90
C VAL A 355 -21.30 6.72 10.18
N VAL A 356 -22.13 6.35 9.21
CA VAL A 356 -23.15 7.24 8.68
C VAL A 356 -24.44 7.05 9.49
N HIS A 357 -24.90 8.12 10.12
CA HIS A 357 -26.17 8.15 10.82
C HIS A 357 -27.01 9.30 10.27
N ASP A 358 -28.17 8.98 9.73
CA ASP A 358 -29.10 9.97 9.09
C ASP A 358 -28.40 10.89 8.08
N GLY A 359 -27.55 10.33 7.22
CA GLY A 359 -26.80 11.07 6.20
C GLY A 359 -25.60 11.88 6.73
N VAL A 360 -25.25 11.76 8.02
CA VAL A 360 -24.16 12.51 8.66
C VAL A 360 -23.06 11.55 9.10
N ILE A 361 -21.81 11.89 8.79
CA ILE A 361 -20.62 11.22 9.36
C ILE A 361 -20.64 11.48 10.86
N THR A 362 -20.71 10.42 11.64
CA THR A 362 -20.92 10.47 13.10
C THR A 362 -19.90 9.60 13.81
N LEU A 363 -19.18 10.19 14.77
CA LEU A 363 -18.34 9.47 15.72
C LEU A 363 -19.19 9.06 16.92
N VAL A 364 -19.07 7.79 17.34
CA VAL A 364 -19.81 7.25 18.48
C VAL A 364 -18.83 6.59 19.45
N GLN A 365 -18.91 6.93 20.73
CA GLN A 365 -18.15 6.30 21.81
C GLN A 365 -19.11 5.99 22.98
N GLY A 366 -19.49 4.73 23.11
CA GLY A 366 -20.54 4.35 24.07
C GLY A 366 -21.86 5.06 23.75
N ARG A 367 -22.30 5.96 24.67
CA ARG A 367 -23.52 6.79 24.46
C ARG A 367 -23.26 8.15 23.84
N ALA A 368 -22.02 8.59 23.79
CA ALA A 368 -21.66 9.89 23.21
C ALA A 368 -21.68 9.80 21.67
N ARG A 369 -22.28 10.81 21.06
CA ARG A 369 -22.33 10.98 19.60
C ARG A 369 -21.82 12.35 19.23
N THR A 370 -20.89 12.42 18.30
CA THR A 370 -20.37 13.66 17.74
C THR A 370 -20.65 13.68 16.25
N LEU A 371 -21.53 14.57 15.83
CA LEU A 371 -21.83 14.82 14.41
C LEU A 371 -20.64 15.56 13.80
N VAL A 372 -20.08 15.02 12.72
CA VAL A 372 -18.92 15.62 12.06
C VAL A 372 -19.36 16.42 10.83
N LEU A 373 -19.93 15.77 9.81
CA LEU A 373 -20.27 16.44 8.56
C LEU A 373 -21.34 15.66 7.80
N PRO A 374 -22.35 16.33 7.18
CA PRO A 374 -23.23 15.69 6.21
C PRO A 374 -22.42 15.10 5.03
N ILE A 375 -22.82 13.92 4.53
CA ILE A 375 -22.15 13.27 3.39
C ILE A 375 -22.23 14.15 2.15
N ASP A 376 -23.30 14.89 1.99
CA ASP A 376 -23.51 15.81 0.87
C ASP A 376 -22.47 16.94 0.83
N ASP A 377 -21.89 17.29 1.97
CA ASP A 377 -20.81 18.28 2.10
C ASP A 377 -19.42 17.72 1.82
N VAL A 378 -19.29 16.40 1.58
CA VAL A 378 -18.03 15.73 1.24
C VAL A 378 -17.97 15.52 -0.27
N PRO A 379 -17.19 16.33 -1.01
CA PRO A 379 -17.27 16.34 -2.48
C PRO A 379 -17.04 14.99 -3.14
N LEU A 380 -16.07 14.19 -2.66
CA LEU A 380 -15.77 12.88 -3.21
C LEU A 380 -16.79 11.79 -2.89
N CYS A 381 -17.72 12.05 -1.97
CA CYS A 381 -18.81 11.12 -1.68
C CYS A 381 -19.95 11.19 -2.68
N PHE A 382 -20.03 12.28 -3.48
CA PHE A 382 -21.07 12.50 -4.50
C PHE A 382 -22.49 12.27 -3.93
N GLY A 383 -22.79 12.86 -2.77
CA GLY A 383 -24.07 12.66 -2.09
C GLY A 383 -24.31 11.20 -1.67
N GLY A 384 -23.24 10.47 -1.31
CA GLY A 384 -23.31 9.05 -0.91
C GLY A 384 -23.29 8.07 -2.08
N ALA A 385 -23.30 8.51 -3.34
CA ALA A 385 -23.25 7.60 -4.48
C ALA A 385 -21.92 6.84 -4.55
N ALA A 386 -20.80 7.48 -4.20
CA ALA A 386 -19.47 6.86 -4.13
C ALA A 386 -19.24 6.19 -2.76
N VAL A 387 -19.88 5.05 -2.50
CA VAL A 387 -19.82 4.34 -1.21
C VAL A 387 -18.40 4.06 -0.76
N HIS A 388 -17.50 3.66 -1.66
CA HIS A 388 -16.09 3.44 -1.37
C HIS A 388 -15.39 4.72 -0.86
N ASN A 389 -15.78 5.91 -1.34
CA ASN A 389 -15.25 7.17 -0.83
C ASN A 389 -15.91 7.59 0.49
N VAL A 390 -17.16 7.20 0.74
CA VAL A 390 -17.77 7.33 2.07
C VAL A 390 -16.97 6.49 3.08
N GLU A 391 -16.64 5.24 2.76
CA GLU A 391 -15.80 4.38 3.60
C GLU A 391 -14.42 5.01 3.87
N ASN A 392 -13.76 5.56 2.83
CA ASN A 392 -12.48 6.25 2.99
C ASN A 392 -12.59 7.49 3.89
N ALA A 393 -13.68 8.27 3.76
CA ALA A 393 -13.96 9.43 4.61
C ALA A 393 -14.20 9.04 6.06
N LEU A 394 -14.98 7.97 6.31
CA LEU A 394 -15.21 7.43 7.65
C LEU A 394 -13.91 6.94 8.30
N ALA A 395 -13.09 6.19 7.56
CA ALA A 395 -11.80 5.68 8.02
C ALA A 395 -10.85 6.83 8.40
N ALA A 396 -10.75 7.85 7.54
CA ALA A 396 -9.93 9.03 7.79
C ALA A 396 -10.44 9.85 8.98
N THR A 397 -11.78 10.01 9.11
CA THR A 397 -12.40 10.72 10.24
C THR A 397 -12.11 10.02 11.56
N ALA A 398 -12.27 8.69 11.61
CA ALA A 398 -11.95 7.89 12.79
C ALA A 398 -10.46 8.05 13.18
N ALA A 399 -9.56 7.97 12.21
CA ALA A 399 -8.13 8.09 12.44
C ALA A 399 -7.71 9.51 12.86
N GLY A 400 -8.25 10.54 12.21
CA GLY A 400 -8.00 11.94 12.56
C GLY A 400 -8.48 12.26 13.98
N HIS A 401 -9.67 11.78 14.35
CA HIS A 401 -10.20 11.92 15.72
C HIS A 401 -9.31 11.20 16.75
N ALA A 402 -8.88 9.96 16.45
CA ALA A 402 -7.98 9.21 17.32
C ALA A 402 -6.60 9.87 17.50
N LEU A 403 -6.14 10.66 16.52
CA LEU A 403 -4.94 11.51 16.63
C LEU A 403 -5.17 12.82 17.38
N GLY A 404 -6.38 13.07 17.85
CA GLY A 404 -6.73 14.27 18.61
C GLY A 404 -7.00 15.51 17.76
N LEU A 405 -7.24 15.36 16.45
CA LEU A 405 -7.57 16.49 15.60
C LEU A 405 -8.95 17.07 15.98
N PRO A 406 -9.10 18.41 16.02
CA PRO A 406 -10.37 19.04 16.33
C PRO A 406 -11.39 18.83 15.21
N ILE A 407 -12.68 18.88 15.55
CA ILE A 407 -13.79 18.55 14.61
C ILE A 407 -13.81 19.48 13.39
N ASP A 408 -13.51 20.75 13.56
CA ASP A 408 -13.40 21.72 12.46
C ASP A 408 -12.29 21.36 11.48
N ALA A 409 -11.17 20.84 11.94
CA ALA A 409 -10.10 20.35 11.09
C ALA A 409 -10.51 19.06 10.32
N LEU A 410 -11.25 18.14 10.99
CA LEU A 410 -11.83 16.97 10.32
C LEU A 410 -12.79 17.41 9.20
N GLN A 411 -13.69 18.35 9.47
CA GLN A 411 -14.63 18.89 8.51
C GLN A 411 -13.91 19.58 7.33
N ALA A 412 -12.92 20.42 7.61
CA ALA A 412 -12.15 21.11 6.59
C ALA A 412 -11.38 20.14 5.69
N GLY A 413 -10.76 19.12 6.27
CA GLY A 413 -10.06 18.07 5.54
C GLY A 413 -10.98 17.26 4.64
N LEU A 414 -12.19 16.90 5.10
CA LEU A 414 -13.19 16.20 4.29
C LEU A 414 -13.67 17.04 3.10
N ARG A 415 -13.80 18.36 3.27
CA ARG A 415 -14.20 19.29 2.21
C ARG A 415 -13.05 19.62 1.25
N SER A 416 -11.80 19.39 1.63
CA SER A 416 -10.63 19.83 0.86
C SER A 416 -10.40 19.05 -0.42
N LEU A 417 -10.73 17.77 -0.44
CA LEU A 417 -10.52 16.91 -1.61
C LEU A 417 -11.69 17.01 -2.58
N ARG A 418 -11.38 17.36 -3.80
CA ARG A 418 -12.35 17.47 -4.90
C ARG A 418 -12.00 16.49 -6.01
N ALA A 419 -12.95 16.13 -6.84
CA ALA A 419 -12.76 15.30 -8.03
C ALA A 419 -12.06 16.12 -9.14
N LYS A 420 -10.85 16.62 -8.87
CA LYS A 420 -9.99 17.31 -9.83
C LYS A 420 -8.74 16.50 -10.12
N HIS A 421 -8.16 16.68 -11.30
CA HIS A 421 -6.99 15.92 -11.75
C HIS A 421 -5.81 16.07 -10.77
N ASP A 422 -5.54 17.29 -10.31
CA ASP A 422 -4.45 17.61 -9.38
C ASP A 422 -4.64 16.99 -7.99
N ASP A 423 -5.91 16.84 -7.55
CA ASP A 423 -6.22 16.29 -6.23
C ASP A 423 -6.18 14.76 -6.20
N LEU A 424 -6.52 14.05 -7.28
CA LEU A 424 -6.79 12.62 -7.25
C LEU A 424 -6.02 11.77 -8.28
N HIS A 425 -5.25 12.38 -9.18
CA HIS A 425 -4.48 11.69 -10.21
C HIS A 425 -5.28 10.55 -10.90
N GLY A 426 -6.53 10.90 -11.32
CA GLY A 426 -7.40 9.95 -12.02
C GLY A 426 -8.12 8.93 -11.15
N ARG A 427 -8.44 9.24 -9.89
CA ARG A 427 -9.28 8.41 -9.02
C ARG A 427 -10.63 9.06 -8.81
N SER A 428 -11.73 8.36 -9.18
CA SER A 428 -13.12 8.86 -9.07
C SER A 428 -13.33 10.25 -9.68
N LEU A 429 -12.60 10.56 -10.75
CA LEU A 429 -12.74 11.84 -11.45
C LEU A 429 -13.95 11.79 -12.39
N VAL A 430 -15.00 12.52 -12.07
CA VAL A 430 -16.20 12.63 -12.89
C VAL A 430 -16.22 13.97 -13.60
N ARG A 431 -16.40 13.95 -14.92
CA ARG A 431 -16.54 15.11 -15.78
C ARG A 431 -17.81 14.99 -16.61
N GLU A 432 -18.39 16.13 -16.98
CA GLU A 432 -19.56 16.19 -17.86
C GLU A 432 -19.33 17.20 -18.98
N HIS A 433 -19.61 16.79 -20.22
CA HIS A 433 -19.52 17.64 -21.38
C HIS A 433 -20.57 17.24 -22.41
N GLN A 434 -21.32 18.22 -22.95
CA GLN A 434 -22.36 18.01 -23.96
C GLN A 434 -23.36 16.89 -23.62
N GLY A 435 -23.68 16.73 -22.34
CA GLY A 435 -24.60 15.71 -21.86
C GLY A 435 -23.98 14.30 -21.74
N VAL A 436 -22.70 14.12 -22.02
CA VAL A 436 -21.95 12.88 -21.77
C VAL A 436 -21.24 12.98 -20.43
N ARG A 437 -21.36 11.92 -19.62
CA ARG A 437 -20.64 11.79 -18.34
C ARG A 437 -19.44 10.87 -18.52
N LEU A 438 -18.25 11.29 -18.07
CA LEU A 438 -17.01 10.53 -18.09
C LEU A 438 -16.53 10.30 -16.66
N LEU A 439 -16.30 9.04 -16.30
CA LEU A 439 -15.56 8.64 -15.10
C LEU A 439 -14.13 8.22 -15.50
N LEU A 440 -13.12 8.83 -14.90
CA LEU A 440 -11.75 8.35 -14.92
C LEU A 440 -11.42 7.75 -13.56
N ASP A 441 -11.04 6.47 -13.52
CA ASP A 441 -10.68 5.78 -12.29
C ASP A 441 -9.55 4.77 -12.49
N PHE A 442 -8.66 4.65 -11.51
CA PHE A 442 -7.52 3.71 -11.54
C PHE A 442 -7.90 2.31 -11.00
N ALA A 443 -9.18 1.96 -10.96
CA ALA A 443 -9.63 0.64 -10.54
C ALA A 443 -9.05 -0.47 -11.43
N HIS A 444 -8.27 -1.37 -10.85
CA HIS A 444 -7.47 -2.39 -11.57
C HIS A 444 -7.64 -3.81 -11.00
N ASN A 445 -8.41 -3.98 -9.95
CA ASN A 445 -8.76 -5.28 -9.37
C ASN A 445 -10.28 -5.47 -9.34
N PRO A 446 -10.79 -6.70 -9.18
CA PRO A 446 -12.23 -6.97 -9.27
C PRO A 446 -13.09 -6.11 -8.34
N ALA A 447 -12.67 -5.94 -7.08
CA ALA A 447 -13.42 -5.15 -6.09
C ALA A 447 -13.43 -3.64 -6.43
N GLY A 448 -12.29 -3.10 -6.87
CA GLY A 448 -12.18 -1.71 -7.30
C GLY A 448 -13.04 -1.41 -8.52
N VAL A 449 -12.99 -2.28 -9.54
CA VAL A 449 -13.82 -2.15 -10.76
C VAL A 449 -15.30 -2.23 -10.42
N ALA A 450 -15.71 -3.19 -9.58
CA ALA A 450 -17.10 -3.31 -9.12
C ALA A 450 -17.55 -2.04 -8.38
N ALA A 451 -16.71 -1.48 -7.49
CA ALA A 451 -17.02 -0.26 -6.75
C ALA A 451 -17.16 0.98 -7.67
N ALA A 452 -16.25 1.15 -8.64
CA ALA A 452 -16.28 2.25 -9.60
C ALA A 452 -17.53 2.18 -10.50
N LEU A 453 -17.86 1.00 -11.02
CA LEU A 453 -19.04 0.83 -11.87
C LEU A 453 -20.34 0.94 -11.07
N ALA A 454 -20.41 0.42 -9.84
CA ALA A 454 -21.55 0.60 -8.96
C ALA A 454 -21.77 2.08 -8.59
N PHE A 455 -20.69 2.82 -8.34
CA PHE A 455 -20.74 4.28 -8.16
C PHE A 455 -21.39 4.96 -9.35
N LEU A 456 -20.91 4.66 -10.54
CA LEU A 456 -21.43 5.25 -11.78
C LEU A 456 -22.90 4.91 -12.01
N GLN A 457 -23.32 3.67 -11.74
CA GLN A 457 -24.72 3.24 -11.82
C GLN A 457 -25.62 3.99 -10.83
N ARG A 458 -25.15 4.26 -9.60
CA ARG A 458 -25.90 5.06 -8.62
C ARG A 458 -26.06 6.52 -9.07
N LEU A 459 -25.01 7.12 -9.67
CA LEU A 459 -25.11 8.44 -10.26
C LEU A 459 -26.13 8.47 -11.39
N ARG A 460 -26.10 7.50 -12.31
CA ARG A 460 -27.07 7.39 -13.42
C ARG A 460 -28.50 7.25 -12.91
N ALA A 461 -28.71 6.40 -11.90
CA ALA A 461 -30.04 6.19 -11.31
C ALA A 461 -30.57 7.43 -10.59
N ARG A 462 -29.71 8.11 -9.82
CA ARG A 462 -30.06 9.35 -9.11
C ARG A 462 -30.48 10.47 -10.07
N ASP A 463 -29.71 10.63 -11.14
CA ASP A 463 -29.90 11.73 -12.08
C ASP A 463 -30.85 11.35 -13.24
N ALA A 464 -31.44 10.15 -13.17
CA ALA A 464 -32.37 9.59 -14.18
C ALA A 464 -31.81 9.64 -15.62
N VAL A 465 -30.51 9.33 -15.79
CA VAL A 465 -29.81 9.37 -17.08
C VAL A 465 -30.03 8.05 -17.82
N PRO A 466 -30.80 8.01 -18.94
CA PRO A 466 -31.19 6.78 -19.60
C PRO A 466 -30.20 6.25 -20.66
N GLY A 467 -29.06 6.93 -20.89
CA GLY A 467 -28.10 6.60 -21.94
C GLY A 467 -27.34 5.30 -21.73
N ARG A 468 -26.51 4.95 -22.70
CA ARG A 468 -25.65 3.75 -22.70
C ARG A 468 -24.56 3.83 -21.65
N LEU A 469 -24.03 2.68 -21.24
CA LEU A 469 -22.80 2.53 -20.47
C LEU A 469 -21.68 2.01 -21.37
N ILE A 470 -20.66 2.83 -21.58
CA ILE A 470 -19.46 2.50 -22.35
C ILE A 470 -18.31 2.29 -21.36
N VAL A 471 -17.64 1.15 -21.39
CA VAL A 471 -16.54 0.83 -20.45
C VAL A 471 -15.25 0.62 -21.22
N LEU A 472 -14.21 1.39 -20.86
CA LEU A 472 -12.84 1.19 -21.34
C LEU A 472 -12.04 0.45 -20.27
N THR A 473 -11.36 -0.62 -20.66
CA THR A 473 -10.53 -1.42 -19.75
C THR A 473 -9.23 -1.88 -20.41
N GLY A 474 -8.28 -2.27 -19.60
CA GLY A 474 -7.00 -2.85 -19.98
C GLY A 474 -6.38 -3.56 -18.78
N ALA A 475 -5.26 -4.24 -18.96
CA ALA A 475 -4.54 -4.85 -17.85
C ALA A 475 -3.05 -4.96 -18.15
N ALA A 476 -2.22 -5.06 -17.08
CA ALA A 476 -0.82 -5.45 -17.21
C ALA A 476 -0.71 -6.94 -17.58
N GLY A 477 0.34 -7.31 -18.34
CA GLY A 477 0.50 -8.66 -18.88
C GLY A 477 0.83 -9.73 -17.84
N ASP A 478 1.33 -9.34 -16.67
CA ASP A 478 1.63 -10.21 -15.53
C ASP A 478 0.39 -10.58 -14.68
N ARG A 479 -0.80 -10.07 -15.03
CA ARG A 479 -2.03 -10.45 -14.36
C ARG A 479 -2.42 -11.90 -14.67
N SER A 480 -2.78 -12.64 -13.62
CA SER A 480 -3.26 -14.01 -13.74
C SER A 480 -4.61 -14.08 -14.47
N ASN A 481 -4.94 -15.25 -15.02
CA ASN A 481 -6.26 -15.46 -15.64
C ASN A 481 -7.41 -15.32 -14.63
N ASP A 482 -7.19 -15.62 -13.36
CA ASP A 482 -8.22 -15.50 -12.31
C ASP A 482 -8.50 -14.02 -11.99
N GLU A 483 -7.45 -13.18 -11.89
CA GLU A 483 -7.60 -11.74 -11.74
C GLU A 483 -8.34 -11.12 -12.93
N LEU A 484 -7.94 -11.46 -14.17
CA LEU A 484 -8.60 -10.99 -15.39
C LEU A 484 -10.06 -11.44 -15.44
N ARG A 485 -10.35 -12.70 -15.08
CA ARG A 485 -11.73 -13.23 -15.00
C ARG A 485 -12.57 -12.44 -14.00
N GLY A 486 -12.02 -12.13 -12.81
CA GLY A 486 -12.70 -11.35 -11.79
C GLY A 486 -13.02 -9.92 -12.26
N VAL A 487 -12.08 -9.24 -12.89
CA VAL A 487 -12.28 -7.90 -13.48
C VAL A 487 -13.34 -7.95 -14.57
N CYS A 488 -13.28 -8.91 -15.50
CA CYS A 488 -14.25 -9.06 -16.58
C CYS A 488 -15.64 -9.40 -16.06
N ALA A 489 -15.75 -10.22 -15.01
CA ALA A 489 -17.03 -10.52 -14.34
C ALA A 489 -17.65 -9.27 -13.70
N ALA A 490 -16.82 -8.41 -13.06
CA ALA A 490 -17.30 -7.13 -12.51
C ALA A 490 -17.79 -6.17 -13.60
N ILE A 491 -17.11 -6.11 -14.75
CA ILE A 491 -17.55 -5.34 -15.92
C ILE A 491 -18.87 -5.89 -16.46
N ALA A 492 -18.97 -7.20 -16.68
CA ALA A 492 -20.19 -7.83 -17.21
C ALA A 492 -21.40 -7.65 -16.28
N ALA A 493 -21.19 -7.70 -14.94
CA ALA A 493 -22.25 -7.45 -13.96
C ALA A 493 -22.83 -6.03 -14.04
N ALA A 494 -22.05 -5.04 -14.51
CA ALA A 494 -22.51 -3.68 -14.75
C ALA A 494 -23.36 -3.55 -16.03
N ARG A 495 -23.45 -4.60 -16.86
CA ARG A 495 -24.20 -4.65 -18.13
C ARG A 495 -23.84 -3.49 -19.06
N PRO A 496 -22.59 -3.37 -19.50
CA PRO A 496 -22.19 -2.34 -20.44
C PRO A 496 -22.85 -2.55 -21.81
N ASP A 497 -23.21 -1.47 -22.46
CA ASP A 497 -23.71 -1.47 -23.84
C ASP A 497 -22.56 -1.57 -24.85
N HIS A 498 -21.36 -1.11 -24.46
CA HIS A 498 -20.14 -1.16 -25.27
C HIS A 498 -18.93 -1.31 -24.36
N VAL A 499 -17.96 -2.14 -24.76
CA VAL A 499 -16.67 -2.32 -24.06
C VAL A 499 -15.52 -2.08 -25.03
N ILE A 500 -14.57 -1.24 -24.66
CA ILE A 500 -13.34 -1.00 -25.43
C ILE A 500 -12.16 -1.54 -24.63
N VAL A 501 -11.49 -2.56 -25.19
CA VAL A 501 -10.31 -3.18 -24.58
C VAL A 501 -9.04 -2.58 -25.18
N ARG A 502 -8.19 -1.97 -24.33
CA ARG A 502 -6.97 -1.30 -24.74
C ARG A 502 -5.72 -2.13 -24.47
N GLU A 503 -4.70 -1.96 -25.31
CA GLU A 503 -3.34 -2.37 -25.00
C GLU A 503 -2.72 -1.37 -23.99
N LEU A 504 -1.92 -1.87 -23.04
CA LEU A 504 -1.10 -1.07 -22.13
C LEU A 504 0.38 -1.32 -22.44
N ASP A 505 0.90 -0.68 -23.51
CA ASP A 505 2.22 -0.95 -24.09
C ASP A 505 3.36 -1.02 -23.06
N GLY A 506 3.45 -0.05 -22.16
CA GLY A 506 4.46 -0.01 -21.10
C GLY A 506 4.32 -1.11 -20.04
N TYR A 507 3.22 -1.88 -20.05
CA TYR A 507 2.86 -2.88 -19.04
C TYR A 507 2.62 -4.27 -19.63
N ARG A 508 3.09 -4.57 -20.84
CA ARG A 508 2.94 -5.91 -21.45
C ARG A 508 3.66 -7.02 -20.68
N ARG A 509 4.69 -6.70 -19.93
CA ARG A 509 5.39 -7.65 -19.02
C ARG A 509 5.77 -8.98 -19.69
N GLY A 510 6.26 -8.94 -20.93
CA GLY A 510 6.68 -10.11 -21.69
C GLY A 510 5.60 -10.71 -22.61
N CYS A 511 4.35 -10.28 -22.53
CA CYS A 511 3.30 -10.68 -23.47
C CYS A 511 3.52 -10.06 -24.86
N ALA A 512 3.11 -10.80 -25.91
CA ALA A 512 3.13 -10.29 -27.28
C ALA A 512 2.08 -9.17 -27.47
N PRO A 513 2.29 -8.26 -28.44
CA PRO A 513 1.29 -7.24 -28.78
C PRO A 513 -0.08 -7.87 -29.10
N GLY A 514 -1.15 -7.34 -28.51
CA GLY A 514 -2.52 -7.83 -28.67
C GLY A 514 -2.89 -9.06 -27.84
N GLU A 515 -1.94 -9.72 -27.19
CA GLU A 515 -2.19 -10.92 -26.37
C GLU A 515 -3.07 -10.61 -25.16
N VAL A 516 -2.74 -9.56 -24.41
CA VAL A 516 -3.52 -9.17 -23.20
C VAL A 516 -4.94 -8.72 -23.57
N PRO A 517 -5.16 -7.85 -24.56
CA PRO A 517 -6.49 -7.54 -25.07
C PRO A 517 -7.30 -8.77 -25.51
N ALA A 518 -6.66 -9.72 -26.19
CA ALA A 518 -7.33 -10.96 -26.61
C ALA A 518 -7.80 -11.82 -25.41
N ARG A 519 -6.97 -11.94 -24.37
CA ARG A 519 -7.33 -12.63 -23.11
C ARG A 519 -8.52 -11.94 -22.42
N ILE A 520 -8.48 -10.60 -22.29
CA ILE A 520 -9.58 -9.82 -21.70
C ILE A 520 -10.87 -10.02 -22.49
N ARG A 521 -10.81 -9.91 -23.83
CA ARG A 521 -11.97 -10.16 -24.70
C ARG A 521 -12.55 -11.56 -24.48
N GLY A 522 -11.71 -12.59 -24.40
CA GLY A 522 -12.13 -13.95 -24.11
C GLY A 522 -12.87 -14.07 -22.77
N HIS A 523 -12.33 -13.47 -21.70
CA HIS A 523 -12.99 -13.48 -20.39
C HIS A 523 -14.29 -12.67 -20.35
N LEU A 524 -14.40 -11.55 -21.07
CA LEU A 524 -15.64 -10.77 -21.20
C LEU A 524 -16.74 -11.59 -21.86
N VAL A 525 -16.41 -12.29 -22.95
CA VAL A 525 -17.36 -13.17 -23.65
C VAL A 525 -17.84 -14.30 -22.73
N VAL A 526 -16.92 -14.95 -22.00
CA VAL A 526 -17.26 -15.99 -21.01
C VAL A 526 -18.15 -15.43 -19.89
N ALA A 527 -17.93 -14.17 -19.50
CA ALA A 527 -18.74 -13.49 -18.49
C ALA A 527 -20.13 -13.02 -19.02
N GLY A 528 -20.42 -13.21 -20.31
CA GLY A 528 -21.73 -12.94 -20.91
C GLY A 528 -21.83 -11.61 -21.69
N VAL A 529 -20.72 -10.91 -21.91
CA VAL A 529 -20.70 -9.73 -22.80
C VAL A 529 -20.75 -10.19 -24.26
N ALA A 530 -21.68 -9.66 -25.05
CA ALA A 530 -21.84 -10.05 -26.46
C ALA A 530 -20.58 -9.68 -27.26
N PRO A 531 -20.03 -10.59 -28.11
CA PRO A 531 -18.80 -10.31 -28.87
C PRO A 531 -18.87 -9.07 -29.76
N GLY A 532 -20.08 -8.74 -30.27
CA GLY A 532 -20.32 -7.62 -31.17
C GLY A 532 -20.31 -6.23 -30.53
N VAL A 533 -20.23 -6.17 -29.18
CA VAL A 533 -20.13 -4.90 -28.43
C VAL A 533 -18.76 -4.74 -27.77
N ILE A 534 -17.77 -5.54 -28.19
CA ILE A 534 -16.40 -5.47 -27.66
C ILE A 534 -15.44 -5.05 -28.78
N ASP A 535 -14.91 -3.84 -28.69
CA ASP A 535 -13.91 -3.29 -29.59
C ASP A 535 -12.51 -3.29 -28.97
N ALA A 536 -11.49 -3.13 -29.80
CA ALA A 536 -10.10 -3.03 -29.39
C ALA A 536 -9.55 -1.64 -29.69
N ALA A 537 -8.67 -1.14 -28.83
CA ALA A 537 -7.94 0.11 -29.04
C ALA A 537 -6.45 -0.08 -28.78
N ALA A 538 -5.62 0.72 -29.46
CA ALA A 538 -4.18 0.63 -29.37
C ALA A 538 -3.63 1.10 -28.02
N ASP A 539 -4.23 2.14 -27.45
CA ASP A 539 -3.77 2.80 -26.22
C ASP A 539 -4.91 3.56 -25.51
N ASP A 540 -4.57 4.29 -24.47
CA ASP A 540 -5.51 5.10 -23.68
C ASP A 540 -6.19 6.19 -24.49
N GLN A 541 -5.43 6.95 -25.30
CA GLN A 541 -5.96 8.07 -26.08
C GLN A 541 -6.84 7.59 -27.22
N HIS A 542 -6.41 6.53 -27.94
CA HIS A 542 -7.21 5.91 -29.01
C HIS A 542 -8.52 5.33 -28.43
N GLY A 543 -8.45 4.60 -27.31
CA GLY A 543 -9.66 4.05 -26.67
C GLY A 543 -10.64 5.13 -26.24
N LEU A 544 -10.14 6.19 -25.60
CA LEU A 544 -10.99 7.31 -25.18
C LEU A 544 -11.57 8.07 -26.39
N THR A 545 -10.79 8.22 -27.47
CA THR A 545 -11.28 8.81 -28.72
C THR A 545 -12.47 8.03 -29.28
N LEU A 546 -12.33 6.71 -29.42
CA LEU A 546 -13.41 5.84 -29.89
C LEU A 546 -14.67 5.96 -29.03
N ALA A 547 -14.50 5.95 -27.69
CA ALA A 547 -15.61 6.05 -26.76
C ALA A 547 -16.35 7.39 -26.87
N LEU A 548 -15.62 8.51 -26.97
CA LEU A 548 -16.20 9.85 -27.05
C LEU A 548 -16.81 10.15 -28.42
N ASP A 549 -16.27 9.57 -29.51
CA ASP A 549 -16.85 9.71 -30.86
C ASP A 549 -18.16 8.93 -31.01
N ASP A 550 -18.31 7.78 -30.30
CA ASP A 550 -19.54 7.00 -30.28
C ASP A 550 -20.58 7.53 -29.26
N ALA A 551 -20.13 8.27 -28.22
CA ALA A 551 -20.99 8.72 -27.14
C ALA A 551 -22.00 9.81 -27.59
N ARG A 552 -23.20 9.75 -27.03
CA ARG A 552 -24.31 10.71 -27.26
C ARG A 552 -24.75 11.32 -25.94
N ALA A 553 -25.46 12.43 -26.01
CA ALA A 553 -26.05 13.02 -24.81
C ALA A 553 -26.88 11.99 -24.04
N GLY A 554 -26.65 11.88 -22.74
CA GLY A 554 -27.19 10.85 -21.85
C GLY A 554 -26.28 9.64 -21.66
N ASP A 555 -25.27 9.41 -22.49
CA ASP A 555 -24.33 8.28 -22.32
C ASP A 555 -23.36 8.53 -21.17
N THR A 556 -22.86 7.43 -20.63
CA THR A 556 -21.88 7.42 -19.57
C THR A 556 -20.68 6.56 -19.97
N VAL A 557 -19.49 7.14 -19.90
CA VAL A 557 -18.21 6.50 -20.22
C VAL A 557 -17.44 6.24 -18.93
N ALA A 558 -17.01 5.01 -18.71
CA ALA A 558 -16.11 4.64 -17.62
C ALA A 558 -14.75 4.25 -18.20
N MET A 559 -13.73 5.07 -17.96
CA MET A 559 -12.35 4.73 -18.31
C MET A 559 -11.63 4.23 -17.08
N LEU A 560 -11.37 2.93 -17.04
CA LEU A 560 -10.70 2.22 -15.94
C LEU A 560 -9.24 1.97 -16.29
N ILE A 561 -8.34 2.00 -15.28
CA ILE A 561 -6.92 1.61 -15.41
C ILE A 561 -6.17 2.48 -16.45
N HIS A 562 -6.35 3.79 -16.44
CA HIS A 562 -5.59 4.66 -17.35
C HIS A 562 -4.15 4.86 -16.85
N ILE A 563 -3.19 4.75 -17.77
CA ILE A 563 -1.75 4.89 -17.50
C ILE A 563 -1.15 6.18 -18.09
N ASP A 564 -1.74 6.70 -19.16
CA ASP A 564 -1.36 7.97 -19.79
C ASP A 564 -2.24 9.12 -19.30
N GLY A 565 -2.18 9.42 -18.00
CA GLY A 565 -2.93 10.54 -17.42
C GLY A 565 -2.71 11.89 -18.14
N PRO A 566 -1.46 12.30 -18.42
CA PRO A 566 -1.20 13.54 -19.17
C PRO A 566 -1.77 13.54 -20.60
N GLY A 567 -1.69 12.43 -21.33
CA GLY A 567 -2.25 12.31 -22.66
C GLY A 567 -3.78 12.35 -22.66
N VAL A 568 -4.40 11.65 -21.72
CA VAL A 568 -5.86 11.70 -21.52
C VAL A 568 -6.33 13.12 -21.16
N ALA A 569 -5.64 13.80 -20.24
CA ALA A 569 -5.99 15.17 -19.86
C ALA A 569 -5.90 16.14 -21.06
N ARG A 570 -4.82 16.04 -21.85
CA ARG A 570 -4.64 16.83 -23.06
C ARG A 570 -5.75 16.58 -24.08
N LEU A 571 -6.06 15.31 -24.37
CA LEU A 571 -7.15 14.93 -25.29
C LEU A 571 -8.50 15.52 -24.86
N LEU A 572 -8.81 15.48 -23.56
CA LEU A 572 -10.04 16.05 -23.02
C LEU A 572 -10.07 17.58 -23.17
N THR A 573 -8.95 18.26 -22.90
CA THR A 573 -8.82 19.71 -23.10
C THR A 573 -9.02 20.10 -24.57
N GLU A 574 -8.38 19.39 -25.51
CA GLU A 574 -8.53 19.61 -26.95
C GLU A 574 -9.97 19.41 -27.44
N ARG A 575 -10.73 18.53 -26.77
CA ARG A 575 -12.16 18.29 -27.04
C ARG A 575 -13.11 19.19 -26.24
N GLY A 576 -12.58 20.19 -25.51
CA GLY A 576 -13.37 21.18 -24.77
C GLY A 576 -14.03 20.65 -23.48
N TRP A 577 -13.55 19.53 -22.92
CA TRP A 577 -14.03 19.06 -21.62
C TRP A 577 -13.55 19.99 -20.51
N PRO A 578 -14.42 20.36 -19.56
CA PRO A 578 -14.03 21.18 -18.41
C PRO A 578 -13.07 20.41 -17.49
N ASP A 579 -12.20 21.15 -16.78
CA ASP A 579 -11.28 20.60 -15.77
C ASP A 579 -12.01 20.10 -14.51
#